data_e84dd97fbd49059445a9e02cc0222a41
#
_entry.id   e84dd97fbd49059445a9e02cc0222a41
#
_cell.length_a   1.000
_cell.length_b   1.000
_cell.length_c   1.000
_cell.angle_alpha   90.00
_cell.angle_beta   90.00
_cell.angle_gamma   90.00
#
_symmetry.space_group_name_H-M   'P 1'
#
loop_
_entity.id
_entity.type
_entity.pdbx_description
1 polymer ?
#
loop_
_entity_poly.entity_id
_entity_poly.type
_entity_poly.pdbx_seq_one_letter_code
_entity_poly.pdbx_strand_id
1 'polypeptide(L)'
;IRLSFKKDPDSEGDVSQFGALATSLAATIGTGNIIGVATAVTFGGPGAVFWCWLTGVFGIATKYAEGLLAIKYRVKTSSGEMLGGPMYALERGLKQKWLGILFCIFTAMAAFGIGSTVQANSIALLMQETYGVSEHITGIVVALGIALVIFFGVKGIARVCMTLVPLMAILYIGGCIYILILNHAYLGEAFKLIISSAFTPHAAGGGFLGTSVMLAAR
;
A
#
# COMPACT_ATOMS: atom_id res chain seq x y z
N ILE A 1 8.23 13.57 7.08
CA ILE A 1 8.52 14.17 5.76
C ILE A 1 9.78 15.03 5.81
N ARG A 2 9.88 16.07 6.66
CA ARG A 2 11.07 16.96 6.72
C ARG A 2 12.37 16.19 7.01
N LEU A 3 12.34 15.20 7.90
CA LEU A 3 13.49 14.37 8.24
C LEU A 3 13.90 13.42 7.11
N SER A 4 12.97 13.01 6.25
CA SER A 4 13.27 12.12 5.13
C SER A 4 14.07 12.80 4.01
N PHE A 5 14.06 14.12 3.95
CA PHE A 5 14.88 14.90 3.01
C PHE A 5 16.25 15.28 3.60
N LYS A 6 16.47 15.07 4.90
CA LYS A 6 17.73 15.39 5.56
C LYS A 6 18.62 14.15 5.53
N LYS A 7 19.79 14.26 4.92
CA LYS A 7 20.78 13.18 4.90
C LYS A 7 21.41 13.09 6.29
N ASP A 8 21.21 11.98 6.97
CA ASP A 8 21.85 11.69 8.25
C ASP A 8 23.07 10.80 7.96
N PRO A 9 24.30 11.31 8.18
CA PRO A 9 25.52 10.55 7.91
C PRO A 9 25.67 9.32 8.81
N ASP A 10 25.04 9.31 9.99
CA ASP A 10 25.13 8.23 10.97
C ASP A 10 23.98 7.20 10.80
N SER A 11 23.15 7.33 9.76
CA SER A 11 22.07 6.39 9.52
C SER A 11 22.59 5.06 8.99
N GLU A 12 22.46 4.01 9.78
CA GLU A 12 22.73 2.63 9.36
C GLU A 12 21.54 2.08 8.55
N GLY A 13 21.65 2.02 7.23
CA GLY A 13 20.62 1.48 6.34
C GLY A 13 21.12 1.28 4.92
N ASP A 14 20.50 0.35 4.19
CA ASP A 14 20.89 0.00 2.82
C ASP A 14 20.43 1.04 1.77
N VAL A 15 19.45 1.88 2.14
CA VAL A 15 18.85 2.90 1.28
C VAL A 15 18.78 4.25 1.98
N SER A 16 18.70 5.33 1.19
CA SER A 16 18.53 6.68 1.75
C SER A 16 17.18 6.83 2.48
N GLN A 17 17.08 7.80 3.39
CA GLN A 17 15.84 8.08 4.12
C GLN A 17 14.67 8.41 3.18
N PHE A 18 14.92 9.16 2.10
CA PHE A 18 13.93 9.41 1.07
C PHE A 18 13.58 8.14 0.29
N GLY A 19 14.57 7.29 -0.02
CA GLY A 19 14.33 5.99 -0.64
C GLY A 19 13.47 5.08 0.22
N ALA A 20 13.71 5.03 1.53
CA ALA A 20 12.88 4.28 2.47
C ALA A 20 11.45 4.81 2.53
N LEU A 21 11.27 6.14 2.57
CA LEU A 21 9.94 6.76 2.51
C LEU A 21 9.23 6.43 1.20
N ALA A 22 9.89 6.61 0.05
CA ALA A 22 9.31 6.35 -1.26
C ALA A 22 8.93 4.87 -1.43
N THR A 23 9.78 3.94 -0.98
CA THR A 23 9.50 2.51 -1.02
C THR A 23 8.32 2.15 -0.10
N SER A 24 8.25 2.74 1.09
CA SER A 24 7.12 2.55 2.00
C SER A 24 5.81 3.10 1.43
N LEU A 25 5.85 4.26 0.78
CA LEU A 25 4.70 4.82 0.08
C LEU A 25 4.29 3.94 -1.11
N ALA A 26 5.23 3.42 -1.90
CA ALA A 26 4.95 2.50 -2.98
C ALA A 26 4.23 1.23 -2.51
N ALA A 27 4.64 0.70 -1.36
CA ALA A 27 3.98 -0.46 -0.74
C ALA A 27 2.59 -0.15 -0.16
N THR A 28 2.31 1.12 0.13
CA THR A 28 1.06 1.52 0.79
C THR A 28 0.03 2.08 -0.19
N ILE A 29 0.46 2.91 -1.15
CA ILE A 29 -0.40 3.53 -2.15
C ILE A 29 -0.44 2.63 -3.38
N GLY A 30 -1.54 1.95 -3.59
CA GLY A 30 -1.73 1.03 -4.70
C GLY A 30 -3.16 1.01 -5.22
N THR A 31 -3.43 0.11 -6.15
CA THR A 31 -4.77 -0.11 -6.74
C THR A 31 -5.81 -0.47 -5.68
N GLY A 32 -5.42 -1.11 -4.57
CA GLY A 32 -6.31 -1.42 -3.46
C GLY A 32 -6.94 -0.17 -2.81
N ASN A 33 -6.24 0.96 -2.76
CA ASN A 33 -6.80 2.20 -2.22
C ASN A 33 -7.84 2.83 -3.16
N ILE A 34 -7.82 2.49 -4.45
CA ILE A 34 -8.78 2.97 -5.45
C ILE A 34 -9.91 1.95 -5.57
N ILE A 35 -9.59 0.72 -5.93
CA ILE A 35 -10.56 -0.36 -6.15
C ILE A 35 -11.26 -0.74 -4.84
N GLY A 36 -10.54 -0.83 -3.72
CA GLY A 36 -11.12 -1.14 -2.41
C GLY A 36 -12.14 -0.12 -1.96
N VAL A 37 -11.88 1.18 -2.15
CA VAL A 37 -12.85 2.23 -1.84
C VAL A 37 -14.02 2.21 -2.81
N ALA A 38 -13.78 2.01 -4.11
CA ALA A 38 -14.84 1.86 -5.10
C ALA A 38 -15.75 0.67 -4.75
N THR A 39 -15.18 -0.47 -4.40
CA THR A 39 -15.90 -1.66 -3.94
C THR A 39 -16.73 -1.37 -2.68
N ALA A 40 -16.14 -0.67 -1.70
CA ALA A 40 -16.86 -0.27 -0.49
C ALA A 40 -18.09 0.58 -0.81
N VAL A 41 -17.95 1.54 -1.70
CA VAL A 41 -19.06 2.42 -2.13
C VAL A 41 -20.11 1.63 -2.93
N THR A 42 -19.67 0.72 -3.80
CA THR A 42 -20.61 -0.10 -4.62
C THR A 42 -21.47 -1.01 -3.75
N PHE A 43 -20.88 -1.66 -2.74
CA PHE A 43 -21.62 -2.60 -1.88
C PHE A 43 -22.24 -1.96 -0.65
N GLY A 44 -21.67 -0.89 -0.12
CA GLY A 44 -22.12 -0.29 1.14
C GLY A 44 -22.72 1.11 0.98
N GLY A 45 -22.75 1.61 -0.25
CA GLY A 45 -23.19 2.98 -0.51
C GLY A 45 -22.21 4.05 0.01
N PRO A 46 -22.60 5.34 -0.07
CA PRO A 46 -21.73 6.46 0.32
C PRO A 46 -21.24 6.39 1.76
N GLY A 47 -22.04 5.85 2.68
CA GLY A 47 -21.68 5.72 4.09
C GLY A 47 -20.49 4.82 4.37
N ALA A 48 -20.14 3.90 3.45
CA ALA A 48 -18.98 3.04 3.58
C ALA A 48 -17.65 3.84 3.60
N VAL A 49 -17.62 5.01 2.97
CA VAL A 49 -16.45 5.91 2.96
C VAL A 49 -16.06 6.35 4.38
N PHE A 50 -17.07 6.63 5.23
CA PHE A 50 -16.83 6.97 6.64
C PHE A 50 -16.04 5.87 7.37
N TRP A 51 -16.44 4.60 7.17
CA TRP A 51 -15.76 3.46 7.78
C TRP A 51 -14.34 3.25 7.23
N CYS A 52 -14.13 3.52 5.94
CA CYS A 52 -12.78 3.52 5.35
C CYS A 52 -11.90 4.61 6.00
N TRP A 53 -12.42 5.81 6.25
CA TRP A 53 -11.68 6.87 6.96
C TRP A 53 -11.34 6.47 8.38
N LEU A 54 -12.31 5.92 9.11
CA LEU A 54 -12.12 5.49 10.49
C LEU A 54 -11.03 4.40 10.58
N THR A 55 -11.09 3.40 9.70
CA THR A 55 -10.08 2.35 9.60
C THR A 55 -8.70 2.94 9.27
N GLY A 56 -8.63 3.94 8.41
CA GLY A 56 -7.38 4.65 8.08
C GLY A 56 -6.75 5.30 9.31
N VAL A 57 -7.54 5.97 10.14
CA VAL A 57 -7.07 6.61 11.38
C VAL A 57 -6.45 5.59 12.34
N PHE A 58 -7.14 4.47 12.60
CA PHE A 58 -6.59 3.39 13.45
C PHE A 58 -5.39 2.69 12.80
N GLY A 59 -5.40 2.54 11.48
CA GLY A 59 -4.31 1.95 10.71
C GLY A 59 -2.98 2.71 10.84
N ILE A 60 -3.01 4.03 11.05
CA ILE A 60 -1.80 4.84 11.28
C ILE A 60 -1.05 4.35 12.52
N ALA A 61 -1.75 4.12 13.63
CA ALA A 61 -1.14 3.66 14.87
C ALA A 61 -0.50 2.27 14.71
N THR A 62 -1.19 1.36 14.02
CA THR A 62 -0.68 0.02 13.74
C THR A 62 0.59 0.07 12.88
N LYS A 63 0.58 0.86 11.80
CA LYS A 63 1.75 1.01 10.93
C LYS A 63 2.93 1.68 11.61
N TYR A 64 2.68 2.64 12.48
CA TYR A 64 3.72 3.26 13.30
C TYR A 64 4.38 2.23 14.23
N ALA A 65 3.57 1.42 14.93
CA ALA A 65 4.06 0.37 15.81
C ALA A 65 4.86 -0.70 15.04
N GLU A 66 4.37 -1.17 13.88
CA GLU A 66 5.08 -2.10 13.01
C GLU A 66 6.45 -1.55 12.58
N GLY A 67 6.51 -0.31 12.12
CA GLY A 67 7.75 0.32 11.70
C GLY A 67 8.76 0.46 12.84
N LEU A 68 8.30 0.86 14.02
CA LEU A 68 9.13 0.99 15.20
C LEU A 68 9.72 -0.37 15.63
N LEU A 69 8.88 -1.41 15.69
CA LEU A 69 9.31 -2.76 16.04
C LEU A 69 10.26 -3.35 14.99
N ALA A 70 10.00 -3.13 13.71
CA ALA A 70 10.87 -3.59 12.63
C ALA A 70 12.29 -2.99 12.73
N ILE A 71 12.40 -1.72 13.08
CA ILE A 71 13.70 -1.06 13.30
C ILE A 71 14.36 -1.56 14.57
N LYS A 72 13.60 -1.66 15.68
CA LYS A 72 14.12 -2.06 16.99
C LYS A 72 14.72 -3.46 16.98
N TYR A 73 14.10 -4.40 16.29
CA TYR A 73 14.49 -5.82 16.26
C TYR A 73 15.20 -6.24 14.97
N ARG A 74 15.60 -5.28 14.13
CA ARG A 74 16.34 -5.58 12.90
C ARG A 74 17.69 -6.25 13.19
N VAL A 75 18.16 -7.00 12.22
CA VAL A 75 19.40 -7.80 12.27
C VAL A 75 20.31 -7.38 11.14
N LYS A 76 21.58 -7.32 11.41
CA LYS A 76 22.61 -7.20 10.37
C LYS A 76 23.07 -8.59 9.98
N THR A 77 22.97 -8.93 8.70
CA THR A 77 23.44 -10.21 8.17
C THR A 77 24.97 -10.23 8.06
N SER A 78 25.53 -11.42 7.84
CA SER A 78 26.96 -11.58 7.53
C SER A 78 27.39 -10.86 6.24
N SER A 79 26.45 -10.65 5.31
CA SER A 79 26.66 -9.85 4.09
C SER A 79 26.59 -8.34 4.33
N GLY A 80 26.25 -7.90 5.54
CA GLY A 80 26.14 -6.48 5.90
C GLY A 80 24.77 -5.88 5.67
N GLU A 81 23.81 -6.61 5.11
CA GLU A 81 22.44 -6.16 4.85
C GLU A 81 21.61 -6.09 6.14
N MET A 82 20.70 -5.10 6.22
CA MET A 82 19.80 -4.93 7.33
C MET A 82 18.47 -5.62 7.06
N LEU A 83 18.16 -6.66 7.85
CA LEU A 83 16.88 -7.35 7.79
C LEU A 83 16.02 -7.02 9.01
N GLY A 84 14.75 -6.71 8.77
CA GLY A 84 13.77 -6.43 9.82
C GLY A 84 12.40 -6.94 9.43
N GLY A 85 11.46 -6.86 10.36
CA GLY A 85 10.08 -7.23 10.10
C GLY A 85 9.44 -7.96 11.29
N PRO A 86 8.13 -8.29 11.17
CA PRO A 86 7.39 -8.94 12.26
C PRO A 86 8.01 -10.25 12.74
N MET A 87 8.60 -11.05 11.83
CA MET A 87 9.26 -12.31 12.19
C MET A 87 10.38 -12.10 13.21
N TYR A 88 11.20 -11.06 13.04
CA TYR A 88 12.29 -10.75 13.97
C TYR A 88 11.78 -10.16 15.29
N ALA A 89 10.67 -9.39 15.24
CA ALA A 89 10.02 -8.90 16.44
C ALA A 89 9.42 -10.04 17.27
N LEU A 90 8.83 -11.04 16.64
CA LEU A 90 8.31 -12.25 17.31
C LEU A 90 9.44 -13.10 17.90
N GLU A 91 10.51 -13.33 17.14
CA GLU A 91 11.64 -14.15 17.58
C GLU A 91 12.45 -13.48 18.70
N ARG A 92 12.79 -12.20 18.54
CA ARG A 92 13.69 -11.49 19.47
C ARG A 92 12.96 -10.71 20.56
N GLY A 93 11.78 -10.16 20.24
CA GLY A 93 10.97 -9.39 21.19
C GLY A 93 10.19 -10.30 22.14
N LEU A 94 9.45 -11.24 21.60
CA LEU A 94 8.67 -12.23 22.37
C LEU A 94 9.47 -13.48 22.72
N LYS A 95 10.68 -13.66 22.17
CA LYS A 95 11.52 -14.87 22.33
C LYS A 95 10.82 -16.17 21.88
N GLN A 96 9.87 -16.05 20.94
CA GLN A 96 9.07 -17.15 20.42
C GLN A 96 9.43 -17.42 18.94
N LYS A 97 10.51 -18.18 18.72
CA LYS A 97 11.03 -18.48 17.39
C LYS A 97 9.99 -19.17 16.49
N TRP A 98 9.17 -20.06 17.06
CA TRP A 98 8.14 -20.78 16.30
C TRP A 98 7.08 -19.85 15.72
N LEU A 99 6.72 -18.76 16.42
CA LEU A 99 5.80 -17.74 15.90
C LEU A 99 6.42 -16.99 14.70
N GLY A 100 7.71 -16.69 14.76
CA GLY A 100 8.43 -16.07 13.64
C GLY A 100 8.41 -16.96 12.41
N ILE A 101 8.66 -18.28 12.57
CA ILE A 101 8.60 -19.25 11.48
C ILE A 101 7.18 -19.36 10.92
N LEU A 102 6.18 -19.47 11.77
CA LEU A 102 4.78 -19.55 11.36
C LEU A 102 4.36 -18.31 10.56
N PHE A 103 4.77 -17.12 11.02
CA PHE A 103 4.56 -15.88 10.29
C PHE A 103 5.20 -15.90 8.90
N CYS A 104 6.45 -16.39 8.78
CA CYS A 104 7.12 -16.53 7.48
C CYS A 104 6.37 -17.47 6.53
N ILE A 105 5.87 -18.60 7.04
CA ILE A 105 5.09 -19.56 6.23
C ILE A 105 3.81 -18.89 5.71
N PHE A 106 3.04 -18.25 6.58
CA PHE A 106 1.80 -17.58 6.16
C PHE A 106 2.07 -16.42 5.21
N THR A 107 3.14 -15.65 5.42
CA THR A 107 3.54 -14.57 4.52
C THR A 107 3.93 -15.12 3.14
N ALA A 108 4.67 -16.23 3.09
CA ALA A 108 5.03 -16.88 1.84
C ALA A 108 3.79 -17.38 1.09
N MET A 109 2.85 -18.02 1.79
CA MET A 109 1.57 -18.45 1.19
C MET A 109 0.75 -17.25 0.68
N ALA A 110 0.65 -16.19 1.46
CA ALA A 110 -0.08 -14.97 1.09
C ALA A 110 0.54 -14.28 -0.13
N ALA A 111 1.87 -14.29 -0.27
CA ALA A 111 2.58 -13.65 -1.37
C ALA A 111 2.20 -14.21 -2.76
N PHE A 112 1.77 -15.48 -2.84
CA PHE A 112 1.30 -16.08 -4.10
C PHE A 112 -0.02 -15.51 -4.61
N GLY A 113 -0.90 -15.03 -3.73
CA GLY A 113 -2.26 -14.63 -4.10
C GLY A 113 -2.59 -13.15 -3.96
N ILE A 114 -2.00 -12.46 -3.00
CA ILE A 114 -2.55 -11.18 -2.53
C ILE A 114 -1.82 -9.96 -3.13
N GLY A 115 -0.51 -9.94 -3.16
CA GLY A 115 0.25 -8.73 -3.43
C GLY A 115 0.29 -8.32 -4.91
N SER A 116 1.04 -9.06 -5.71
CA SER A 116 1.33 -8.70 -7.11
C SER A 116 0.20 -9.03 -8.08
N THR A 117 -0.57 -10.09 -7.82
CA THR A 117 -1.60 -10.60 -8.72
C THR A 117 -2.75 -9.62 -8.91
N VAL A 118 -3.26 -9.05 -7.82
CA VAL A 118 -4.34 -8.06 -7.86
C VAL A 118 -3.91 -6.80 -8.62
N GLN A 119 -2.69 -6.35 -8.40
CA GLN A 119 -2.16 -5.15 -9.06
C GLN A 119 -1.93 -5.39 -10.56
N ALA A 120 -1.33 -6.52 -10.91
CA ALA A 120 -1.11 -6.90 -12.31
C ALA A 120 -2.44 -7.05 -13.07
N ASN A 121 -3.43 -7.71 -12.45
CA ASN A 121 -4.77 -7.84 -13.02
C ASN A 121 -5.45 -6.49 -13.25
N SER A 122 -5.37 -5.57 -12.28
CA SER A 122 -5.96 -4.23 -12.39
C SER A 122 -5.33 -3.42 -13.53
N ILE A 123 -4.00 -3.53 -13.70
CA ILE A 123 -3.30 -2.88 -14.82
C ILE A 123 -3.73 -3.50 -16.15
N ALA A 124 -3.80 -4.83 -16.22
CA ALA A 124 -4.17 -5.55 -17.44
C ALA A 124 -5.60 -5.21 -17.89
N LEU A 125 -6.57 -5.23 -16.96
CA LEU A 125 -7.95 -4.84 -17.22
C LEU A 125 -8.04 -3.38 -17.70
N LEU A 126 -7.37 -2.45 -17.03
CA LEU A 126 -7.38 -1.04 -17.44
C LEU A 126 -6.83 -0.85 -18.84
N MET A 127 -5.74 -1.53 -19.20
CA MET A 127 -5.14 -1.47 -20.54
C MET A 127 -6.06 -2.09 -21.59
N GLN A 128 -6.75 -3.15 -21.26
CA GLN A 128 -7.72 -3.79 -22.15
C GLN A 128 -8.95 -2.89 -22.38
N GLU A 129 -9.54 -2.35 -21.31
CA GLU A 129 -10.75 -1.51 -21.42
C GLU A 129 -10.47 -0.16 -22.06
N THR A 130 -9.30 0.44 -21.81
CA THR A 130 -8.99 1.79 -22.30
C THR A 130 -8.37 1.79 -23.70
N TYR A 131 -7.47 0.83 -23.97
CA TYR A 131 -6.66 0.81 -25.19
C TYR A 131 -6.87 -0.44 -26.06
N GLY A 132 -7.69 -1.40 -25.62
CA GLY A 132 -7.92 -2.66 -26.32
C GLY A 132 -6.70 -3.59 -26.34
N VAL A 133 -5.70 -3.35 -25.47
CA VAL A 133 -4.49 -4.18 -25.39
C VAL A 133 -4.81 -5.47 -24.66
N SER A 134 -4.44 -6.62 -25.24
CA SER A 134 -4.63 -7.93 -24.61
C SER A 134 -3.97 -8.02 -23.24
N GLU A 135 -4.70 -8.60 -22.27
CA GLU A 135 -4.21 -8.83 -20.90
C GLU A 135 -2.88 -9.60 -20.87
N HIS A 136 -2.70 -10.57 -21.77
CA HIS A 136 -1.47 -11.35 -21.88
C HIS A 136 -0.26 -10.49 -22.26
N ILE A 137 -0.45 -9.57 -23.24
CA ILE A 137 0.63 -8.66 -23.65
C ILE A 137 0.99 -7.73 -22.50
N THR A 138 0.00 -7.13 -21.85
CA THR A 138 0.20 -6.27 -20.69
C THR A 138 0.91 -7.02 -19.56
N GLY A 139 0.47 -8.25 -19.27
CA GLY A 139 1.09 -9.10 -18.26
C GLY A 139 2.57 -9.39 -18.53
N ILE A 140 2.93 -9.73 -19.77
CA ILE A 140 4.32 -9.97 -20.16
C ILE A 140 5.17 -8.71 -20.02
N VAL A 141 4.68 -7.56 -20.49
CA VAL A 141 5.41 -6.29 -20.39
C VAL A 141 5.65 -5.88 -18.94
N VAL A 142 4.62 -6.00 -18.09
CA VAL A 142 4.73 -5.72 -16.65
C VAL A 142 5.70 -6.68 -15.98
N ALA A 143 5.62 -7.97 -16.28
CA ALA A 143 6.51 -8.98 -15.71
C ALA A 143 7.98 -8.72 -16.07
N LEU A 144 8.28 -8.39 -17.33
CA LEU A 144 9.61 -8.04 -17.78
C LEU A 144 10.13 -6.76 -17.08
N GLY A 145 9.28 -5.74 -16.98
CA GLY A 145 9.64 -4.50 -16.29
C GLY A 145 9.97 -4.73 -14.80
N ILE A 146 9.16 -5.52 -14.12
CA ILE A 146 9.38 -5.87 -12.71
C ILE A 146 10.65 -6.73 -12.55
N ALA A 147 10.86 -7.72 -13.44
CA ALA A 147 12.06 -8.57 -13.41
C ALA A 147 13.35 -7.74 -13.53
N LEU A 148 13.37 -6.76 -14.43
CA LEU A 148 14.50 -5.83 -14.57
C LEU A 148 14.78 -5.05 -13.28
N VAL A 149 13.73 -4.56 -12.61
CA VAL A 149 13.90 -3.80 -11.36
C VAL A 149 14.40 -4.69 -10.22
N ILE A 150 13.83 -5.89 -10.08
CA ILE A 150 14.19 -6.85 -9.03
C ILE A 150 15.64 -7.32 -9.19
N PHE A 151 16.13 -7.47 -10.42
CA PHE A 151 17.51 -7.88 -10.70
C PHE A 151 18.56 -6.97 -10.02
N PHE A 152 18.25 -5.68 -9.85
CA PHE A 152 19.12 -4.72 -9.16
C PHE A 152 18.95 -4.72 -7.62
N GLY A 153 18.12 -5.62 -7.07
CA GLY A 153 17.89 -5.76 -5.64
C GLY A 153 17.22 -4.56 -4.98
N VAL A 154 17.33 -4.48 -3.64
CA VAL A 154 16.64 -3.44 -2.82
C VAL A 154 17.03 -2.02 -3.25
N LYS A 155 18.27 -1.79 -3.61
CA LYS A 155 18.75 -0.47 -4.08
C LYS A 155 18.14 -0.08 -5.42
N GLY A 156 17.92 -1.04 -6.32
CA GLY A 156 17.22 -0.83 -7.59
C GLY A 156 15.76 -0.47 -7.37
N ILE A 157 15.06 -1.25 -6.56
CA ILE A 157 13.67 -1.01 -6.17
C ILE A 157 13.51 0.39 -5.58
N ALA A 158 14.34 0.75 -4.59
CA ALA A 158 14.29 2.06 -3.96
C ALA A 158 14.51 3.21 -4.96
N ARG A 159 15.42 3.06 -5.92
CA ARG A 159 15.68 4.08 -6.96
C ARG A 159 14.46 4.29 -7.86
N VAL A 160 13.81 3.23 -8.31
CA VAL A 160 12.61 3.30 -9.13
C VAL A 160 11.47 3.94 -8.33
N CYS A 161 11.28 3.53 -7.07
CA CYS A 161 10.26 4.11 -6.19
C CYS A 161 10.49 5.61 -5.94
N MET A 162 11.72 6.06 -5.74
CA MET A 162 12.05 7.48 -5.56
C MET A 162 11.63 8.36 -6.74
N THR A 163 11.59 7.78 -7.95
CA THR A 163 11.21 8.52 -9.15
C THR A 163 9.71 8.40 -9.44
N LEU A 164 9.17 7.18 -9.40
CA LEU A 164 7.78 6.94 -9.80
C LEU A 164 6.75 7.35 -8.75
N VAL A 165 7.06 7.16 -7.45
CA VAL A 165 6.07 7.41 -6.39
C VAL A 165 5.70 8.88 -6.26
N PRO A 166 6.64 9.85 -6.27
CA PRO A 166 6.27 11.26 -6.24
C PRO A 166 5.44 11.67 -7.46
N LEU A 167 5.82 11.18 -8.65
CA LEU A 167 5.08 11.45 -9.88
C LEU A 167 3.64 10.92 -9.80
N MET A 168 3.49 9.65 -9.40
CA MET A 168 2.20 9.02 -9.20
C MET A 168 1.34 9.78 -8.18
N ALA A 169 1.93 10.15 -7.05
CA ALA A 169 1.21 10.88 -6.00
C ALA A 169 0.73 12.26 -6.49
N ILE A 170 1.58 13.01 -7.20
CA ILE A 170 1.23 14.32 -7.76
C ILE A 170 0.10 14.19 -8.78
N LEU A 171 0.19 13.24 -9.72
CA LEU A 171 -0.83 13.01 -10.73
C LEU A 171 -2.17 12.59 -10.10
N TYR A 172 -2.14 11.66 -9.15
CA TYR A 172 -3.35 11.17 -8.50
C TYR A 172 -4.00 12.24 -7.63
N ILE A 173 -3.24 12.90 -6.76
CA ILE A 173 -3.76 13.96 -5.88
C ILE A 173 -4.22 15.15 -6.72
N GLY A 174 -3.45 15.54 -7.73
CA GLY A 174 -3.82 16.63 -8.64
C GLY A 174 -5.11 16.33 -9.40
N GLY A 175 -5.27 15.11 -9.90
CA GLY A 175 -6.52 14.66 -10.55
C GLY A 175 -7.71 14.67 -9.60
N CYS A 176 -7.54 14.17 -8.37
CA CYS A 176 -8.58 14.23 -7.35
C CYS A 176 -8.99 15.66 -7.00
N ILE A 177 -8.02 16.53 -6.77
CA ILE A 177 -8.29 17.96 -6.48
C ILE A 177 -9.02 18.62 -7.66
N TYR A 178 -8.60 18.35 -8.88
CA TYR A 178 -9.25 18.86 -10.08
C TYR A 178 -10.72 18.45 -10.15
N ILE A 179 -11.03 17.17 -9.92
CA ILE A 179 -12.41 16.66 -9.90
C ILE A 179 -13.22 17.31 -8.77
N LEU A 180 -12.64 17.49 -7.58
CA LEU A 180 -13.31 18.14 -6.45
C LEU A 180 -13.61 19.62 -6.75
N ILE A 181 -12.71 20.34 -7.40
CA ILE A 181 -12.93 21.74 -7.80
C ILE A 181 -14.06 21.82 -8.82
N LEU A 182 -14.09 20.97 -9.82
CA LEU A 182 -15.16 20.94 -10.83
C LEU A 182 -16.54 20.66 -10.21
N ASN A 183 -16.58 19.82 -9.17
CA ASN A 183 -17.81 19.39 -8.52
C ASN A 183 -18.03 20.07 -7.14
N HIS A 184 -17.44 21.23 -6.91
CA HIS A 184 -17.47 21.89 -5.60
C HIS A 184 -18.88 22.14 -5.06
N ALA A 185 -19.86 22.39 -5.93
CA ALA A 185 -21.24 22.62 -5.55
C ALA A 185 -21.89 21.41 -4.85
N TYR A 186 -21.48 20.18 -5.19
CA TYR A 186 -22.02 18.93 -4.64
C TYR A 186 -21.27 18.42 -3.41
N LEU A 187 -20.14 19.02 -3.05
CA LEU A 187 -19.30 18.51 -1.95
C LEU A 187 -20.04 18.53 -0.60
N GLY A 188 -20.84 19.56 -0.34
CA GLY A 188 -21.61 19.67 0.90
C GLY A 188 -22.67 18.57 1.03
N GLU A 189 -23.38 18.28 -0.08
CA GLU A 189 -24.38 17.21 -0.12
C GLU A 189 -23.72 15.83 -0.02
N ALA A 190 -22.62 15.60 -0.73
CA ALA A 190 -21.87 14.36 -0.67
C ALA A 190 -21.36 14.08 0.75
N PHE A 191 -20.80 15.07 1.43
CA PHE A 191 -20.32 14.91 2.80
C PHE A 191 -21.49 14.62 3.77
N LYS A 192 -22.61 15.33 3.64
CA LYS A 192 -23.82 15.09 4.43
C LYS A 192 -24.36 13.68 4.20
N LEU A 193 -24.36 13.23 2.94
CA LEU A 193 -24.80 11.89 2.56
C LEU A 193 -23.90 10.79 3.17
N ILE A 194 -22.58 10.98 3.12
CA ILE A 194 -21.62 10.06 3.73
C ILE A 194 -21.91 9.90 5.22
N ILE A 195 -22.04 11.01 5.96
CA ILE A 195 -22.26 10.95 7.41
C ILE A 195 -23.64 10.39 7.75
N SER A 196 -24.71 10.81 7.05
CA SER A 196 -26.08 10.36 7.35
C SER A 196 -26.30 8.87 7.06
N SER A 197 -25.63 8.33 6.05
CA SER A 197 -25.73 6.92 5.68
C SER A 197 -24.69 6.01 6.36
N ALA A 198 -23.73 6.58 7.09
CA ALA A 198 -22.61 5.83 7.68
C ALA A 198 -23.07 4.75 8.69
N PHE A 199 -24.13 5.02 9.44
CA PHE A 199 -24.58 4.17 10.54
C PHE A 199 -25.63 3.13 10.12
N THR A 200 -25.76 2.85 8.85
CA THR A 200 -26.57 1.76 8.34
C THR A 200 -25.78 0.43 8.37
N PRO A 201 -26.44 -0.72 8.63
CA PRO A 201 -25.74 -2.02 8.57
C PRO A 201 -25.11 -2.29 7.21
N HIS A 202 -25.71 -1.79 6.15
CA HIS A 202 -25.23 -1.93 4.77
C HIS A 202 -23.93 -1.16 4.54
N ALA A 203 -23.84 0.07 5.04
CA ALA A 203 -22.62 0.88 4.95
C ALA A 203 -21.47 0.28 5.76
N ALA A 204 -21.71 -0.23 6.95
CA ALA A 204 -20.72 -0.91 7.77
C ALA A 204 -20.20 -2.18 7.07
N GLY A 205 -21.09 -2.99 6.50
CA GLY A 205 -20.73 -4.18 5.73
C GLY A 205 -19.89 -3.84 4.48
N GLY A 206 -20.29 -2.83 3.71
CA GLY A 206 -19.53 -2.37 2.55
C GLY A 206 -18.16 -1.78 2.92
N GLY A 207 -18.09 -1.03 4.03
CA GLY A 207 -16.84 -0.53 4.57
C GLY A 207 -15.89 -1.67 4.96
N PHE A 208 -16.38 -2.72 5.57
CA PHE A 208 -15.62 -3.92 5.90
C PHE A 208 -15.11 -4.64 4.66
N LEU A 209 -15.95 -4.86 3.65
CA LEU A 209 -15.54 -5.48 2.39
C LEU A 209 -14.50 -4.65 1.65
N GLY A 210 -14.69 -3.34 1.53
CA GLY A 210 -13.73 -2.46 0.89
C GLY A 210 -12.39 -2.42 1.62
N THR A 211 -12.41 -2.41 2.95
CA THR A 211 -11.20 -2.47 3.77
C THR A 211 -10.49 -3.82 3.59
N SER A 212 -11.21 -4.93 3.52
CA SER A 212 -10.64 -6.25 3.28
C SER A 212 -9.95 -6.33 1.91
N VAL A 213 -10.58 -5.81 0.86
CA VAL A 213 -9.96 -5.72 -0.48
C VAL A 213 -8.73 -4.83 -0.47
N MET A 214 -8.79 -3.69 0.21
CA MET A 214 -7.65 -2.78 0.34
C MET A 214 -6.48 -3.42 1.10
N LEU A 215 -6.75 -4.18 2.16
CA LEU A 215 -5.73 -4.91 2.92
C LEU A 215 -5.13 -6.06 2.10
N ALA A 216 -5.96 -6.75 1.32
CA ALA A 216 -5.50 -7.84 0.45
C ALA A 216 -4.64 -7.35 -0.72
N ALA A 217 -4.80 -6.10 -1.14
CA ALA A 217 -4.03 -5.49 -2.24
C ALA A 217 -2.73 -4.80 -1.77
N ARG A 218 -2.45 -4.80 -0.47
CA ARG A 218 -1.20 -4.32 0.14
C ARG A 218 -0.20 -5.44 0.33
#